data_d463abf386952444ff230c87c4664080
#
_entry.id   d463abf386952444ff230c87c4664080
#
_cell.length_a   1.000
_cell.length_b   1.000
_cell.length_c   1.000
_cell.angle_alpha   90.00
_cell.angle_beta   90.00
_cell.angle_gamma   90.00
#
_symmetry.space_group_name_H-M   'P 1'
#
loop_
_entity.id
_entity.type
_entity.pdbx_description
1 polymer ?
#
loop_
_entity_poly.entity_id
_entity_poly.type
_entity_poly.pdbx_seq_one_letter_code
_entity_poly.pdbx_strand_id
1 'polypeptide(L)'
;MKKTPALELRDVSYVGDGGKQIVHSINWTVQAGEHWAILGPNGSGKTTLLKLACGYLWPNAGGEIYRRGKTLVNLRELRKSIGWVASTLAAEIPAWERVIRTVVSGKFAQIGLLEGFGGDATKANYRLAERLLEQMGCARLRDQDFGTLSQGEQQKIMIARALMTKPYLVVLDEPCAGMDPGARENFLATLRKVGAQKKIPSMIYVTHHIEEILPLFRKTLVLREGEILYAGGTDRVLRPRVLEELYGAPLAVVKRKGRYWPVVR
;
A
#
# COMPACT_ATOMS: atom_id res chain seq x y z
N MET A 1 9.36 -18.75 -20.33
CA MET A 1 8.76 -17.42 -20.61
C MET A 1 8.96 -16.51 -19.41
N LYS A 2 9.54 -15.32 -19.58
CA LYS A 2 9.62 -14.33 -18.49
C LYS A 2 8.20 -13.91 -18.10
N LYS A 3 7.86 -13.99 -16.82
CA LYS A 3 6.55 -13.51 -16.31
C LYS A 3 6.46 -12.00 -16.52
N THR A 4 5.32 -11.52 -17.02
CA THR A 4 5.04 -10.09 -17.15
C THR A 4 5.06 -9.44 -15.78
N PRO A 5 5.84 -8.35 -15.56
CA PRO A 5 5.83 -7.62 -14.29
C PRO A 5 4.43 -7.13 -13.91
N ALA A 6 4.15 -7.07 -12.62
CA ALA A 6 2.94 -6.43 -12.11
C ALA A 6 2.97 -4.93 -12.36
N LEU A 7 4.17 -4.32 -12.17
CA LEU A 7 4.43 -2.90 -12.36
C LEU A 7 5.86 -2.72 -12.86
N GLU A 8 6.07 -1.81 -13.83
CA GLU A 8 7.38 -1.41 -14.29
C GLU A 8 7.37 0.09 -14.61
N LEU A 9 8.30 0.82 -14.01
CA LEU A 9 8.57 2.22 -14.26
C LEU A 9 9.90 2.31 -15.01
N ARG A 10 9.93 3.07 -16.10
CA ARG A 10 11.12 3.33 -16.91
C ARG A 10 11.33 4.83 -17.01
N ASP A 11 12.41 5.30 -16.39
CA ASP A 11 12.86 6.70 -16.39
C ASP A 11 11.77 7.70 -16.00
N VAL A 12 10.94 7.33 -15.01
CA VAL A 12 9.75 8.11 -14.64
C VAL A 12 10.14 9.32 -13.82
N SER A 13 9.74 10.49 -14.32
CA SER A 13 9.91 11.78 -13.65
C SER A 13 8.58 12.50 -13.50
N TYR A 14 8.45 13.30 -12.42
CA TYR A 14 7.26 14.07 -12.15
C TYR A 14 7.58 15.41 -11.50
N VAL A 15 7.00 16.46 -12.06
CA VAL A 15 7.04 17.83 -11.54
C VAL A 15 5.68 18.14 -10.93
N GLY A 16 5.67 18.54 -9.67
CA GLY A 16 4.45 18.95 -8.96
C GLY A 16 4.07 20.39 -9.22
N ASP A 17 3.00 20.83 -8.55
CA ASP A 17 2.55 22.21 -8.60
C ASP A 17 3.67 23.14 -8.12
N GLY A 18 3.83 24.29 -8.81
CA GLY A 18 4.91 25.23 -8.53
C GLY A 18 6.26 24.87 -9.16
N GLY A 19 6.33 23.89 -10.06
CA GLY A 19 7.53 23.56 -10.84
C GLY A 19 8.60 22.76 -10.08
N LYS A 20 8.33 22.33 -8.85
CA LYS A 20 9.25 21.50 -8.09
C LYS A 20 9.21 20.05 -8.61
N GLN A 21 10.35 19.54 -9.03
CA GLN A 21 10.47 18.12 -9.36
C GLN A 21 10.40 17.30 -8.07
N ILE A 22 9.49 16.30 -8.03
CA ILE A 22 9.19 15.47 -6.85
C ILE A 22 9.69 14.05 -7.04
N VAL A 23 9.73 13.58 -8.29
CA VAL A 23 10.22 12.24 -8.65
C VAL A 23 11.19 12.40 -9.83
N HIS A 24 12.36 11.75 -9.71
CA HIS A 24 13.47 11.92 -10.65
C HIS A 24 13.88 10.56 -11.23
N SER A 25 13.72 10.38 -12.54
CA SER A 25 14.26 9.26 -13.35
C SER A 25 14.12 7.88 -12.69
N ILE A 26 12.94 7.58 -12.14
CA ILE A 26 12.69 6.33 -11.43
C ILE A 26 12.65 5.14 -12.38
N ASN A 27 13.55 4.18 -12.14
CA ASN A 27 13.58 2.87 -12.78
C ASN A 27 13.28 1.79 -11.75
N TRP A 28 12.08 1.20 -11.79
CA TRP A 28 11.66 0.22 -10.80
C TRP A 28 10.74 -0.84 -11.39
N THR A 29 10.99 -2.11 -11.03
CA THR A 29 10.19 -3.24 -11.51
C THR A 29 9.72 -4.11 -10.34
N VAL A 30 8.41 -4.33 -10.27
CA VAL A 30 7.77 -5.27 -9.34
C VAL A 30 7.27 -6.47 -10.13
N GLN A 31 7.86 -7.64 -9.88
CA GLN A 31 7.40 -8.88 -10.51
C GLN A 31 6.08 -9.35 -9.90
N ALA A 32 5.28 -10.09 -10.69
CA ALA A 32 4.05 -10.67 -10.18
C ALA A 32 4.31 -11.61 -8.99
N GLY A 33 3.65 -11.35 -7.86
CA GLY A 33 3.82 -12.09 -6.60
C GLY A 33 4.96 -11.58 -5.71
N GLU A 34 5.71 -10.56 -6.12
CA GLU A 34 6.69 -9.92 -5.23
C GLU A 34 6.01 -8.98 -4.25
N HIS A 35 6.60 -8.89 -3.06
CA HIS A 35 6.20 -7.96 -2.01
C HIS A 35 7.35 -7.01 -1.71
N TRP A 36 7.09 -5.71 -1.81
CA TRP A 36 8.08 -4.66 -1.65
C TRP A 36 7.72 -3.75 -0.47
N ALA A 37 8.73 -3.34 0.30
CA ALA A 37 8.63 -2.16 1.15
C ALA A 37 9.19 -0.95 0.40
N ILE A 38 8.59 0.22 0.58
CA ILE A 38 9.17 1.51 0.19
C ILE A 38 9.47 2.27 1.48
N LEU A 39 10.74 2.57 1.70
CA LEU A 39 11.23 3.29 2.85
C LEU A 39 11.74 4.67 2.43
N GLY A 40 11.48 5.69 3.22
CA GLY A 40 12.02 7.03 3.01
C GLY A 40 11.43 8.04 3.99
N PRO A 41 12.13 9.15 4.27
CA PRO A 41 11.64 10.19 5.14
C PRO A 41 10.37 10.87 4.57
N ASN A 42 9.71 11.66 5.40
CA ASN A 42 8.60 12.47 4.92
C ASN A 42 9.08 13.45 3.86
N GLY A 43 8.27 13.65 2.81
CA GLY A 43 8.63 14.50 1.68
C GLY A 43 9.56 13.86 0.64
N SER A 44 10.00 12.60 0.80
CA SER A 44 10.88 11.93 -0.17
C SER A 44 10.24 11.55 -1.50
N GLY A 45 8.93 11.78 -1.69
CA GLY A 45 8.22 11.48 -2.94
C GLY A 45 7.46 10.14 -2.94
N LYS A 46 7.41 9.37 -1.83
CA LYS A 46 6.76 8.05 -1.74
C LYS A 46 5.30 8.05 -2.24
N THR A 47 4.47 8.91 -1.68
CA THR A 47 3.05 9.00 -2.07
C THR A 47 2.88 9.43 -3.52
N THR A 48 3.73 10.34 -4.03
CA THR A 48 3.73 10.74 -5.44
C THR A 48 4.11 9.57 -6.35
N LEU A 49 5.16 8.83 -6.01
CA LEU A 49 5.56 7.61 -6.73
C LEU A 49 4.42 6.58 -6.77
N LEU A 50 3.71 6.38 -5.65
CA LEU A 50 2.55 5.50 -5.61
C LEU A 50 1.40 6.01 -6.47
N LYS A 51 1.08 7.30 -6.40
CA LYS A 51 0.03 7.91 -7.23
C LYS A 51 0.32 7.71 -8.72
N LEU A 52 1.58 7.88 -9.13
CA LEU A 52 2.04 7.56 -10.48
C LEU A 52 1.87 6.06 -10.80
N ALA A 53 2.36 5.17 -9.94
CA ALA A 53 2.26 3.74 -10.13
C ALA A 53 0.80 3.25 -10.27
N CYS A 54 -0.12 3.82 -9.49
CA CYS A 54 -1.52 3.42 -9.44
C CYS A 54 -2.44 4.19 -10.41
N GLY A 55 -1.90 5.13 -11.20
CA GLY A 55 -2.68 5.88 -12.20
C GLY A 55 -3.56 6.99 -11.63
N TYR A 56 -3.19 7.54 -10.49
CA TYR A 56 -3.78 8.78 -9.95
C TYR A 56 -3.04 10.03 -10.44
N LEU A 57 -1.78 9.87 -10.85
CA LEU A 57 -0.97 10.86 -11.54
C LEU A 57 -0.34 10.24 -12.78
N TRP A 58 0.07 11.09 -13.74
CA TRP A 58 0.79 10.71 -14.94
C TRP A 58 2.18 11.34 -14.95
N PRO A 59 3.21 10.67 -15.48
CA PRO A 59 4.51 11.28 -15.68
C PRO A 59 4.35 12.51 -16.59
N ASN A 60 4.81 13.66 -16.12
CA ASN A 60 4.75 14.92 -16.87
C ASN A 60 6.13 15.49 -17.21
N ALA A 61 7.19 14.81 -16.77
CA ALA A 61 8.58 15.17 -17.00
C ALA A 61 9.40 14.01 -17.56
N GLY A 62 8.73 13.06 -18.26
CA GLY A 62 9.36 11.94 -18.93
C GLY A 62 9.07 10.57 -18.28
N GLY A 63 9.38 9.53 -19.06
CA GLY A 63 9.27 8.13 -18.67
C GLY A 63 7.94 7.47 -18.95
N GLU A 64 7.90 6.15 -18.76
CA GLU A 64 6.74 5.31 -19.03
C GLU A 64 6.45 4.39 -17.85
N ILE A 65 5.16 4.12 -17.62
CA ILE A 65 4.69 3.20 -16.59
C ILE A 65 3.90 2.07 -17.22
N TYR A 66 4.44 0.85 -17.08
CA TYR A 66 3.80 -0.36 -17.55
C TYR A 66 3.08 -1.07 -16.39
N ARG A 67 1.80 -1.32 -16.54
CA ARG A 67 0.96 -2.05 -15.60
C ARG A 67 0.52 -3.34 -16.26
N ARG A 68 1.08 -4.46 -15.78
CA ARG A 68 0.94 -5.77 -16.42
C ARG A 68 1.31 -5.72 -17.93
N GLY A 69 2.40 -5.00 -18.24
CA GLY A 69 2.92 -4.84 -19.60
C GLY A 69 2.18 -3.84 -20.49
N LYS A 70 1.21 -3.07 -19.97
CA LYS A 70 0.44 -2.07 -20.72
C LYS A 70 0.74 -0.66 -20.22
N THR A 71 0.98 0.27 -21.12
CA THR A 71 1.12 1.71 -20.83
C THR A 71 -0.24 2.42 -20.83
N LEU A 72 -1.08 2.13 -21.82
CA LEU A 72 -2.44 2.66 -21.92
C LEU A 72 -3.40 1.74 -21.17
N VAL A 73 -4.15 2.30 -20.23
CA VAL A 73 -5.08 1.57 -19.36
C VAL A 73 -6.36 2.37 -19.19
N ASN A 74 -7.48 1.67 -19.12
CA ASN A 74 -8.73 2.27 -18.67
C ASN A 74 -8.63 2.52 -17.16
N LEU A 75 -8.72 3.78 -16.71
CA LEU A 75 -8.55 4.17 -15.31
C LEU A 75 -9.54 3.48 -14.37
N ARG A 76 -10.78 3.31 -14.80
CA ARG A 76 -11.81 2.64 -14.00
C ARG A 76 -11.43 1.17 -13.74
N GLU A 77 -10.97 0.48 -14.76
CA GLU A 77 -10.52 -0.92 -14.65
C GLU A 77 -9.21 -1.03 -13.88
N LEU A 78 -8.29 -0.07 -14.05
CA LEU A 78 -7.06 -0.01 -13.28
C LEU A 78 -7.34 0.14 -11.78
N ARG A 79 -8.21 1.09 -11.39
CA ARG A 79 -8.58 1.32 -9.98
C ARG A 79 -9.29 0.13 -9.34
N LYS A 80 -10.00 -0.70 -10.11
CA LYS A 80 -10.53 -1.99 -9.64
C LYS A 80 -9.45 -3.06 -9.51
N SER A 81 -8.39 -2.97 -10.30
CA SER A 81 -7.33 -3.98 -10.35
C SER A 81 -6.15 -3.72 -9.40
N ILE A 82 -6.10 -2.54 -8.77
CA ILE A 82 -5.14 -2.14 -7.74
C ILE A 82 -5.92 -1.73 -6.48
N GLY A 83 -5.67 -2.43 -5.37
CA GLY A 83 -6.21 -2.05 -4.07
C GLY A 83 -5.34 -0.98 -3.44
N TRP A 84 -5.92 0.18 -3.11
CA TRP A 84 -5.23 1.24 -2.38
C TRP A 84 -5.78 1.36 -0.97
N VAL A 85 -4.87 1.31 0.00
CA VAL A 85 -5.15 1.47 1.43
C VAL A 85 -4.29 2.63 1.95
N ALA A 86 -4.93 3.71 2.36
CA ALA A 86 -4.30 4.89 2.91
C ALA A 86 -5.23 5.54 3.95
N SER A 87 -4.66 6.20 4.95
CA SER A 87 -5.44 6.93 5.95
C SER A 87 -6.26 8.06 5.33
N THR A 88 -5.75 8.73 4.31
CA THR A 88 -6.47 9.76 3.56
C THR A 88 -7.74 9.20 2.90
N LEU A 89 -7.66 8.02 2.29
CA LEU A 89 -8.82 7.37 1.68
C LEU A 89 -9.83 6.90 2.75
N ALA A 90 -9.35 6.43 3.90
CA ALA A 90 -10.22 6.06 5.01
C ALA A 90 -11.01 7.27 5.55
N ALA A 91 -10.38 8.45 5.59
CA ALA A 91 -11.02 9.69 6.02
C ALA A 91 -12.15 10.18 5.08
N GLU A 92 -12.16 9.72 3.83
CA GLU A 92 -13.23 10.04 2.87
C GLU A 92 -14.47 9.15 3.04
N ILE A 93 -14.37 8.03 3.77
CA ILE A 93 -15.53 7.16 4.04
C ILE A 93 -16.48 7.88 5.00
N PRO A 94 -17.78 7.97 4.68
CA PRO A 94 -18.75 8.59 5.59
C PRO A 94 -18.73 7.92 6.96
N ALA A 95 -18.65 8.70 8.04
CA ALA A 95 -18.52 8.17 9.40
C ALA A 95 -19.70 7.24 9.81
N TRP A 96 -20.87 7.49 9.27
CA TRP A 96 -22.10 6.72 9.49
C TRP A 96 -22.23 5.48 8.59
N GLU A 97 -21.32 5.30 7.62
CA GLU A 97 -21.37 4.14 6.71
C GLU A 97 -21.12 2.86 7.50
N ARG A 98 -21.97 1.86 7.34
CA ARG A 98 -21.78 0.55 7.98
C ARG A 98 -20.53 -0.14 7.43
N VAL A 99 -19.75 -0.77 8.31
CA VAL A 99 -18.51 -1.51 7.95
C VAL A 99 -18.74 -2.47 6.79
N ILE A 100 -19.81 -3.26 6.81
CA ILE A 100 -20.08 -4.21 5.72
C ILE A 100 -20.29 -3.48 4.38
N ARG A 101 -20.97 -2.33 4.37
CA ARG A 101 -21.19 -1.53 3.16
C ARG A 101 -19.90 -0.88 2.69
N THR A 102 -19.08 -0.39 3.63
CA THR A 102 -17.72 0.11 3.33
C THR A 102 -16.89 -0.95 2.62
N VAL A 103 -16.89 -2.21 3.10
CA VAL A 103 -16.15 -3.30 2.43
C VAL A 103 -16.73 -3.57 1.04
N VAL A 104 -18.06 -3.69 0.92
CA VAL A 104 -18.75 -3.96 -0.36
C VAL A 104 -18.48 -2.85 -1.38
N SER A 105 -18.37 -1.57 -0.98
CA SER A 105 -18.10 -0.44 -1.87
C SER A 105 -16.81 -0.63 -2.68
N GLY A 106 -15.84 -1.37 -2.11
CA GLY A 106 -14.59 -1.73 -2.78
C GLY A 106 -14.79 -2.50 -4.08
N LYS A 107 -15.87 -3.29 -4.20
CA LYS A 107 -16.20 -4.01 -5.43
C LYS A 107 -16.44 -3.08 -6.63
N PHE A 108 -16.91 -1.89 -6.35
CA PHE A 108 -17.26 -0.89 -7.37
C PHE A 108 -16.24 0.24 -7.47
N ALA A 109 -15.17 0.22 -6.67
CA ALA A 109 -14.19 1.29 -6.50
C ALA A 109 -14.87 2.63 -6.10
N GLN A 110 -15.87 2.56 -5.24
CA GLN A 110 -16.61 3.71 -4.71
C GLN A 110 -16.15 4.05 -3.30
N ILE A 111 -16.28 5.31 -2.91
CA ILE A 111 -16.11 5.79 -1.53
C ILE A 111 -17.51 5.82 -0.89
N GLY A 112 -17.77 4.87 0.04
CA GLY A 112 -19.14 4.52 0.44
C GLY A 112 -19.88 3.72 -0.64
N LEU A 113 -20.90 2.97 -0.24
CA LEU A 113 -21.70 2.18 -1.18
C LEU A 113 -22.86 3.01 -1.74
N LEU A 114 -22.74 3.43 -3.00
CA LEU A 114 -23.76 4.16 -3.74
C LEU A 114 -24.58 3.15 -4.56
N GLU A 115 -25.80 2.86 -4.12
CA GLU A 115 -26.76 2.02 -4.85
C GLU A 115 -27.29 2.76 -6.07
N GLY A 116 -27.50 2.05 -7.19
CA GLY A 116 -27.94 2.65 -8.45
C GLY A 116 -26.84 3.35 -9.28
N PHE A 117 -25.65 3.57 -8.72
CA PHE A 117 -24.53 4.21 -9.39
C PHE A 117 -23.38 3.23 -9.64
N GLY A 118 -23.41 2.53 -10.78
CA GLY A 118 -22.29 1.68 -11.18
C GLY A 118 -22.42 0.19 -10.82
N GLY A 119 -23.57 -0.24 -10.39
CA GLY A 119 -23.95 -1.63 -10.13
C GLY A 119 -24.48 -1.86 -8.72
N ASP A 120 -25.50 -2.69 -8.61
CA ASP A 120 -26.10 -3.04 -7.34
C ASP A 120 -25.32 -4.14 -6.63
N ALA A 121 -25.16 -3.99 -5.32
CA ALA A 121 -24.50 -4.98 -4.48
C ALA A 121 -25.36 -6.25 -4.37
N THR A 122 -24.82 -7.38 -4.79
CA THR A 122 -25.48 -8.67 -4.73
C THR A 122 -25.27 -9.36 -3.39
N LYS A 123 -26.12 -10.34 -3.06
CA LYS A 123 -25.91 -11.24 -1.90
C LYS A 123 -24.52 -11.91 -1.94
N ALA A 124 -23.97 -12.21 -3.11
CA ALA A 124 -22.63 -12.76 -3.27
C ALA A 124 -21.52 -11.76 -2.87
N ASN A 125 -21.71 -10.47 -3.12
CA ASN A 125 -20.79 -9.42 -2.69
C ASN A 125 -20.76 -9.31 -1.16
N TYR A 126 -21.92 -9.32 -0.51
CA TYR A 126 -22.00 -9.31 0.95
C TYR A 126 -21.35 -10.55 1.58
N ARG A 127 -21.60 -11.75 1.06
CA ARG A 127 -20.94 -12.98 1.53
C ARG A 127 -19.41 -12.94 1.36
N LEU A 128 -18.91 -12.31 0.27
CA LEU A 128 -17.47 -12.11 0.09
C LEU A 128 -16.93 -11.13 1.13
N ALA A 129 -17.63 -10.02 1.37
CA ALA A 129 -17.25 -9.01 2.35
C ALA A 129 -17.19 -9.62 3.78
N GLU A 130 -18.17 -10.44 4.16
CA GLU A 130 -18.18 -11.14 5.45
C GLU A 130 -16.94 -12.02 5.62
N ARG A 131 -16.60 -12.84 4.61
CA ARG A 131 -15.37 -13.67 4.65
C ARG A 131 -14.10 -12.83 4.77
N LEU A 132 -14.04 -11.68 4.09
CA LEU A 132 -12.89 -10.77 4.18
C LEU A 132 -12.81 -10.13 5.57
N LEU A 133 -13.94 -9.77 6.18
CA LEU A 133 -13.99 -9.29 7.56
C LEU A 133 -13.51 -10.36 8.57
N GLU A 134 -13.90 -11.61 8.38
CA GLU A 134 -13.40 -12.74 9.18
C GLU A 134 -11.87 -12.88 9.05
N GLN A 135 -11.34 -12.84 7.83
CA GLN A 135 -9.89 -12.90 7.57
C GLN A 135 -9.12 -11.76 8.26
N MET A 136 -9.72 -10.58 8.37
CA MET A 136 -9.15 -9.43 9.08
C MET A 136 -9.33 -9.52 10.61
N GLY A 137 -10.09 -10.51 11.13
CA GLY A 137 -10.48 -10.58 12.54
C GLY A 137 -11.46 -9.48 12.95
N CYS A 138 -12.26 -8.99 12.00
CA CYS A 138 -13.16 -7.85 12.16
C CYS A 138 -14.65 -8.23 11.99
N ALA A 139 -15.02 -9.53 12.02
CA ALA A 139 -16.39 -9.98 11.81
C ALA A 139 -17.40 -9.31 12.76
N ARG A 140 -17.01 -9.11 14.04
CA ARG A 140 -17.84 -8.45 15.07
C ARG A 140 -18.17 -6.99 14.76
N LEU A 141 -17.42 -6.35 13.88
CA LEU A 141 -17.58 -4.93 13.52
C LEU A 141 -18.55 -4.70 12.36
N ARG A 142 -19.07 -5.77 11.75
CA ARG A 142 -19.86 -5.81 10.52
C ARG A 142 -20.95 -4.72 10.46
N ASP A 143 -21.69 -4.58 11.53
CA ASP A 143 -22.86 -3.69 11.61
C ASP A 143 -22.59 -2.38 12.38
N GLN A 144 -21.32 -2.11 12.71
CA GLN A 144 -20.90 -0.85 13.33
C GLN A 144 -20.69 0.24 12.27
N ASP A 145 -20.75 1.49 12.70
CA ASP A 145 -20.44 2.64 11.87
C ASP A 145 -18.92 2.79 11.73
N PHE A 146 -18.43 3.04 10.52
CA PHE A 146 -16.99 3.11 10.21
C PHE A 146 -16.27 4.17 11.07
N GLY A 147 -16.92 5.32 11.32
CA GLY A 147 -16.34 6.39 12.10
C GLY A 147 -16.16 6.08 13.60
N THR A 148 -16.80 5.03 14.13
CA THR A 148 -16.66 4.62 15.54
C THR A 148 -15.47 3.69 15.79
N LEU A 149 -14.81 3.25 14.70
CA LEU A 149 -13.71 2.29 14.78
C LEU A 149 -12.39 2.98 15.15
N SER A 150 -11.52 2.25 15.87
CA SER A 150 -10.12 2.64 16.03
C SER A 150 -9.39 2.69 14.68
N GLN A 151 -8.33 3.49 14.58
CA GLN A 151 -7.51 3.58 13.37
C GLN A 151 -7.04 2.21 12.86
N GLY A 152 -6.61 1.32 13.77
CA GLY A 152 -6.17 -0.03 13.41
C GLY A 152 -7.30 -0.89 12.85
N GLU A 153 -8.53 -0.76 13.37
CA GLU A 153 -9.71 -1.42 12.82
C GLU A 153 -10.08 -0.85 11.45
N GLN A 154 -10.10 0.49 11.32
CA GLN A 154 -10.35 1.15 10.02
C GLN A 154 -9.38 0.65 8.95
N GLN A 155 -8.07 0.58 9.23
CA GLN A 155 -7.09 0.09 8.26
C GLN A 155 -7.32 -1.38 7.89
N LYS A 156 -7.71 -2.25 8.82
CA LYS A 156 -8.09 -3.64 8.52
C LYS A 156 -9.34 -3.70 7.62
N ILE A 157 -10.33 -2.88 7.87
CA ILE A 157 -11.52 -2.76 7.02
C ILE A 157 -11.14 -2.27 5.61
N MET A 158 -10.22 -1.30 5.51
CA MET A 158 -9.73 -0.81 4.21
C MET A 158 -8.96 -1.88 3.43
N ILE A 159 -8.24 -2.78 4.10
CA ILE A 159 -7.64 -3.96 3.43
C ILE A 159 -8.74 -4.89 2.91
N ALA A 160 -9.74 -5.22 3.73
CA ALA A 160 -10.87 -6.05 3.29
C ALA A 160 -11.56 -5.43 2.07
N ARG A 161 -11.83 -4.13 2.12
CA ARG A 161 -12.38 -3.36 1.00
C ARG A 161 -11.52 -3.47 -0.26
N ALA A 162 -10.20 -3.28 -0.14
CA ALA A 162 -9.25 -3.36 -1.25
C ALA A 162 -9.25 -4.76 -1.92
N LEU A 163 -9.46 -5.82 -1.14
CA LEU A 163 -9.47 -7.19 -1.62
C LEU A 163 -10.78 -7.63 -2.33
N MET A 164 -11.86 -6.84 -2.27
CA MET A 164 -13.15 -7.16 -2.88
C MET A 164 -13.08 -7.39 -4.39
N THR A 165 -12.18 -6.72 -5.09
CA THR A 165 -12.01 -6.87 -6.55
C THR A 165 -11.03 -7.96 -6.95
N LYS A 166 -10.40 -8.65 -5.98
CA LYS A 166 -9.27 -9.56 -6.20
C LYS A 166 -8.15 -8.89 -7.02
N PRO A 167 -7.60 -7.78 -6.54
CA PRO A 167 -6.61 -7.00 -7.26
C PRO A 167 -5.33 -7.83 -7.52
N TYR A 168 -4.54 -7.45 -8.51
CA TYR A 168 -3.21 -8.05 -8.72
C TYR A 168 -2.12 -7.38 -7.87
N LEU A 169 -2.41 -6.17 -7.38
CA LEU A 169 -1.51 -5.36 -6.56
C LEU A 169 -2.32 -4.69 -5.44
N VAL A 170 -1.81 -4.73 -4.21
CA VAL A 170 -2.30 -3.93 -3.07
C VAL A 170 -1.20 -2.99 -2.63
N VAL A 171 -1.55 -1.72 -2.48
CA VAL A 171 -0.68 -0.66 -1.98
C VAL A 171 -1.19 -0.22 -0.61
N LEU A 172 -0.28 -0.23 0.37
CA LEU A 172 -0.52 0.16 1.75
C LEU A 172 0.35 1.40 2.01
N ASP A 173 -0.26 2.58 1.99
CA ASP A 173 0.45 3.86 2.13
C ASP A 173 0.38 4.36 3.57
N GLU A 174 1.48 4.19 4.29
CA GLU A 174 1.65 4.51 5.72
C GLU A 174 0.47 4.02 6.60
N PRO A 175 0.12 2.72 6.52
CA PRO A 175 -1.12 2.23 7.13
C PRO A 175 -1.10 2.24 8.67
N CYS A 176 0.08 2.33 9.28
CA CYS A 176 0.23 2.38 10.74
C CYS A 176 0.37 3.82 11.30
N ALA A 177 0.25 4.85 10.44
CA ALA A 177 0.37 6.23 10.89
C ALA A 177 -0.65 6.56 11.99
N GLY A 178 -0.18 7.16 13.08
CA GLY A 178 -1.02 7.55 14.22
C GLY A 178 -1.49 6.41 15.14
N MET A 179 -1.06 5.17 14.90
CA MET A 179 -1.37 4.04 15.79
C MET A 179 -0.42 4.00 16.99
N ASP A 180 -0.97 3.69 18.15
CA ASP A 180 -0.15 3.28 19.29
C ASP A 180 0.61 1.97 19.00
N PRO A 181 1.67 1.63 19.77
CA PRO A 181 2.47 0.44 19.53
C PRO A 181 1.66 -0.88 19.54
N GLY A 182 0.63 -0.98 20.40
CA GLY A 182 -0.21 -2.17 20.49
C GLY A 182 -1.11 -2.36 19.29
N ALA A 183 -1.78 -1.28 18.86
CA ALA A 183 -2.62 -1.26 17.66
C ALA A 183 -1.78 -1.57 16.41
N ARG A 184 -0.57 -0.98 16.29
CA ARG A 184 0.37 -1.24 15.21
C ARG A 184 0.77 -2.72 15.14
N GLU A 185 1.18 -3.33 16.25
CA GLU A 185 1.56 -4.74 16.26
C GLU A 185 0.38 -5.67 15.91
N ASN A 186 -0.82 -5.36 16.37
CA ASN A 186 -2.02 -6.10 16.04
C ASN A 186 -2.35 -5.99 14.53
N PHE A 187 -2.23 -4.80 13.95
CA PHE A 187 -2.38 -4.59 12.51
C PHE A 187 -1.33 -5.39 11.71
N LEU A 188 -0.05 -5.28 12.07
CA LEU A 188 1.05 -5.99 11.42
C LEU A 188 0.90 -7.52 11.53
N ALA A 189 0.41 -8.03 12.67
CA ALA A 189 0.09 -9.45 12.84
C ALA A 189 -1.03 -9.91 11.88
N THR A 190 -2.05 -9.08 11.68
CA THR A 190 -3.12 -9.34 10.70
C THR A 190 -2.56 -9.35 9.27
N LEU A 191 -1.76 -8.35 8.91
CA LEU A 191 -1.12 -8.27 7.59
C LEU A 191 -0.23 -9.48 7.31
N ARG A 192 0.52 -9.96 8.31
CA ARG A 192 1.32 -11.18 8.20
C ARG A 192 0.47 -12.43 7.92
N LYS A 193 -0.70 -12.57 8.57
CA LYS A 193 -1.64 -13.68 8.31
C LYS A 193 -2.21 -13.61 6.89
N VAL A 194 -2.59 -12.43 6.43
CA VAL A 194 -3.04 -12.22 5.04
C VAL A 194 -1.93 -12.59 4.07
N GLY A 195 -0.72 -12.10 4.32
CA GLY A 195 0.46 -12.35 3.50
C GLY A 195 0.91 -13.82 3.43
N ALA A 196 0.51 -14.66 4.38
CA ALA A 196 0.82 -16.09 4.39
C ALA A 196 -0.12 -16.95 3.50
N GLN A 197 -1.17 -16.38 2.91
CA GLN A 197 -2.12 -17.11 2.09
C GLN A 197 -1.53 -17.48 0.72
N LYS A 198 -1.95 -18.62 0.13
CA LYS A 198 -1.38 -19.14 -1.12
C LYS A 198 -1.65 -18.26 -2.36
N LYS A 199 -2.70 -17.45 -2.36
CA LYS A 199 -3.11 -16.62 -3.51
C LYS A 199 -3.36 -15.19 -3.07
N ILE A 200 -2.28 -14.47 -2.78
CA ILE A 200 -2.34 -13.05 -2.44
C ILE A 200 -1.84 -12.20 -3.61
N PRO A 201 -2.38 -10.98 -3.77
CA PRO A 201 -1.82 -10.01 -4.71
C PRO A 201 -0.38 -9.64 -4.34
N SER A 202 0.38 -9.10 -5.30
CA SER A 202 1.61 -8.37 -4.96
C SER A 202 1.27 -7.26 -3.96
N MET A 203 2.17 -6.97 -3.02
CA MET A 203 1.97 -5.91 -2.05
C MET A 203 3.12 -4.91 -2.11
N ILE A 204 2.78 -3.63 -2.01
CA ILE A 204 3.72 -2.53 -1.76
C ILE A 204 3.34 -1.91 -0.43
N TYR A 205 4.25 -1.94 0.53
CA TYR A 205 4.08 -1.38 1.87
C TYR A 205 4.97 -0.16 2.01
N VAL A 206 4.38 1.00 2.23
CA VAL A 206 5.11 2.26 2.35
C VAL A 206 5.15 2.69 3.80
N THR A 207 6.34 3.03 4.27
CA THR A 207 6.55 3.49 5.63
C THR A 207 7.84 4.32 5.73
N HIS A 208 7.97 5.09 6.80
CA HIS A 208 9.22 5.68 7.24
C HIS A 208 9.79 4.97 8.49
N HIS A 209 9.15 3.87 8.93
CA HIS A 209 9.50 3.06 10.09
C HIS A 209 10.04 1.69 9.68
N ILE A 210 11.34 1.43 9.86
CA ILE A 210 11.94 0.14 9.46
C ILE A 210 11.39 -1.04 10.26
N GLU A 211 10.95 -0.82 11.49
CA GLU A 211 10.37 -1.83 12.36
C GLU A 211 8.99 -2.34 11.89
N GLU A 212 8.35 -1.64 10.97
CA GLU A 212 7.09 -2.08 10.36
C GLU A 212 7.31 -3.05 9.19
N ILE A 213 8.54 -3.12 8.66
CA ILE A 213 8.85 -3.98 7.52
C ILE A 213 8.85 -5.44 7.96
N LEU A 214 7.78 -6.15 7.63
CA LEU A 214 7.62 -7.56 7.92
C LEU A 214 8.52 -8.44 7.03
N PRO A 215 8.88 -9.67 7.47
CA PRO A 215 9.64 -10.65 6.65
C PRO A 215 8.97 -11.02 5.32
N LEU A 216 7.68 -10.74 5.17
CA LEU A 216 6.91 -10.84 3.93
C LEU A 216 7.51 -9.96 2.82
N PHE A 217 7.95 -8.75 3.15
CA PHE A 217 8.53 -7.78 2.22
C PHE A 217 10.00 -8.09 2.01
N ARG A 218 10.27 -9.03 1.08
CA ARG A 218 11.63 -9.51 0.81
C ARG A 218 12.47 -8.54 0.01
N LYS A 219 11.86 -7.51 -0.57
CA LYS A 219 12.50 -6.44 -1.32
C LYS A 219 12.15 -5.10 -0.71
N THR A 220 13.13 -4.19 -0.71
CA THR A 220 12.95 -2.83 -0.22
C THR A 220 13.52 -1.86 -1.24
N LEU A 221 12.77 -0.80 -1.50
CA LEU A 221 13.17 0.38 -2.22
C LEU A 221 13.34 1.51 -1.21
N VAL A 222 14.49 2.17 -1.21
CA VAL A 222 14.76 3.35 -0.39
C VAL A 222 14.67 4.57 -1.29
N LEU A 223 13.76 5.48 -0.94
CA LEU A 223 13.51 6.72 -1.67
C LEU A 223 14.00 7.92 -0.85
N ARG A 224 14.81 8.76 -1.45
CA ARG A 224 15.29 10.01 -0.88
C ARG A 224 15.23 11.11 -1.94
N GLU A 225 14.65 12.25 -1.60
CA GLU A 225 14.59 13.44 -2.47
C GLU A 225 14.10 13.15 -3.90
N GLY A 226 13.13 12.22 -4.04
CA GLY A 226 12.56 11.83 -5.32
C GLY A 226 13.36 10.80 -6.12
N GLU A 227 14.49 10.31 -5.60
CA GLU A 227 15.37 9.34 -6.26
C GLU A 227 15.43 8.02 -5.52
N ILE A 228 15.71 6.93 -6.25
CA ILE A 228 16.01 5.63 -5.63
C ILE A 228 17.44 5.66 -5.12
N LEU A 229 17.61 5.73 -3.81
CA LEU A 229 18.90 5.62 -3.17
C LEU A 229 19.41 4.17 -3.22
N TYR A 230 18.53 3.21 -2.86
CA TYR A 230 18.81 1.77 -2.93
C TYR A 230 17.53 0.99 -3.30
N ALA A 231 17.70 -0.11 -4.02
CA ALA A 231 16.64 -1.07 -4.28
C ALA A 231 17.18 -2.49 -4.32
N GLY A 232 16.51 -3.43 -3.66
CA GLY A 232 16.95 -4.83 -3.65
C GLY A 232 16.41 -5.65 -2.50
N GLY A 233 17.13 -6.72 -2.18
CA GLY A 233 16.76 -7.58 -1.05
C GLY A 233 16.79 -6.83 0.28
N THR A 234 15.73 -6.95 1.06
CA THR A 234 15.53 -6.22 2.33
C THR A 234 16.72 -6.37 3.29
N ASP A 235 17.27 -7.57 3.43
CA ASP A 235 18.46 -7.81 4.28
C ASP A 235 19.72 -7.06 3.79
N ARG A 236 19.81 -6.76 2.50
CA ARG A 236 20.94 -6.04 1.91
C ARG A 236 20.77 -4.53 1.99
N VAL A 237 19.51 -4.07 1.97
CA VAL A 237 19.15 -2.66 1.98
C VAL A 237 19.09 -2.12 3.40
N LEU A 238 18.47 -2.83 4.36
CA LEU A 238 18.32 -2.36 5.74
C LEU A 238 19.58 -2.59 6.56
N ARG A 239 20.68 -1.90 6.20
CA ARG A 239 21.97 -1.91 6.91
C ARG A 239 22.26 -0.54 7.50
N PRO A 240 23.07 -0.44 8.59
CA PRO A 240 23.40 0.83 9.21
C PRO A 240 23.83 1.90 8.21
N ARG A 241 24.80 1.61 7.32
CA ARG A 241 25.30 2.55 6.32
C ARG A 241 24.18 3.17 5.44
N VAL A 242 23.23 2.35 4.97
CA VAL A 242 22.13 2.84 4.13
C VAL A 242 21.17 3.71 4.92
N LEU A 243 20.88 3.34 6.17
CA LEU A 243 19.98 4.10 7.03
C LEU A 243 20.63 5.39 7.54
N GLU A 244 21.92 5.37 7.83
CA GLU A 244 22.71 6.58 8.17
C GLU A 244 22.69 7.56 6.99
N GLU A 245 22.90 7.07 5.78
CA GLU A 245 22.82 7.89 4.57
C GLU A 245 21.39 8.44 4.34
N LEU A 246 20.35 7.62 4.61
CA LEU A 246 18.95 8.01 4.43
C LEU A 246 18.51 9.07 5.44
N TYR A 247 18.86 8.90 6.73
CA TYR A 247 18.36 9.72 7.83
C TYR A 247 19.34 10.80 8.29
N GLY A 248 20.58 10.76 7.84
CA GLY A 248 21.61 11.74 8.20
C GLY A 248 22.04 11.65 9.68
N ALA A 249 21.85 10.49 10.33
CA ALA A 249 22.15 10.28 11.74
C ALA A 249 22.88 8.94 11.95
N PRO A 250 23.80 8.82 12.91
CA PRO A 250 24.47 7.56 13.22
C PRO A 250 23.47 6.55 13.80
N LEU A 251 23.30 5.43 13.11
CA LEU A 251 22.30 4.41 13.44
C LEU A 251 22.93 3.02 13.52
N ALA A 252 22.54 2.27 14.55
CA ALA A 252 22.67 0.81 14.56
C ALA A 252 21.34 0.17 14.14
N VAL A 253 21.40 -1.06 13.63
CA VAL A 253 20.22 -1.84 13.28
C VAL A 253 20.25 -3.14 14.06
N VAL A 254 19.19 -3.36 14.85
CA VAL A 254 19.00 -4.61 15.58
C VAL A 254 17.96 -5.45 14.85
N LYS A 255 18.33 -6.69 14.48
CA LYS A 255 17.40 -7.64 13.87
C LYS A 255 16.85 -8.61 14.92
N ARG A 256 15.51 -8.62 15.11
CA ARG A 256 14.83 -9.56 16.01
C ARG A 256 13.61 -10.18 15.30
N LYS A 257 13.47 -11.50 15.38
CA LYS A 257 12.34 -12.25 14.77
C LYS A 257 12.08 -11.86 13.30
N GLY A 258 13.16 -11.61 12.53
CA GLY A 258 13.11 -11.24 11.12
C GLY A 258 12.68 -9.79 10.83
N ARG A 259 12.54 -8.95 11.84
CA ARG A 259 12.27 -7.50 11.73
C ARG A 259 13.48 -6.68 12.17
N TYR A 260 13.51 -5.42 11.79
CA TYR A 260 14.61 -4.50 12.00
C TYR A 260 14.19 -3.37 12.92
N TRP A 261 15.06 -2.96 13.84
CA TRP A 261 14.85 -1.81 14.72
C TRP A 261 16.03 -0.85 14.60
N PRO A 262 15.78 0.45 14.34
CA PRO A 262 16.84 1.45 14.38
C PRO A 262 17.17 1.76 15.85
N VAL A 263 18.45 1.92 16.12
CA VAL A 263 18.95 2.39 17.41
C VAL A 263 19.89 3.56 17.15
N VAL A 264 19.52 4.75 17.58
CA VAL A 264 20.37 5.94 17.47
C VAL A 264 21.56 5.74 18.41
N ARG A 265 22.77 6.06 17.93
CA ARG A 265 24.03 5.98 18.69
C ARG A 265 24.38 7.32 19.33
#